data_6a197e8291938f7f61c53c18d7af281a
#
_entry.id   6a197e8291938f7f61c53c18d7af281a
#
_cell.length_a   1.000
_cell.length_b   1.000
_cell.length_c   1.000
_cell.angle_alpha   90.00
_cell.angle_beta   90.00
_cell.angle_gamma   90.00
#
_symmetry.space_group_name_H-M   'P 1'
#
loop_
_entity.id
_entity.type
_entity.pdbx_description
1 polymer ?
#
loop_
_entity_poly.entity_id
_entity_poly.type
_entity_poly.pdbx_seq_one_letter_code
_entity_poly.pdbx_strand_id
1 'polypeptide(L)'
;MDRCARIARYDFAPSFLAKRSPVQLAILLSLIATLASSEFPTPAAVSHPVSRFWLVVAVAMLPGLVAYFGGSYRLLADQPRDPESDTGELSDALLARWIDRTYVLWLGVTVAMVYVIGWPAVVRSNWDLARFPLVDDLLVLAPTLLSLAGLWSGLFFLQRERSWQVHRALALQSPTLPRWSRALPRYLVLQAKHQLLLVLAPALVVLAITEFMATENRADTARWPVAVWVFPLLLVALPLLPFVLTRMWRTTPIPASPLRDRLLACTRDMHTPVRDILLWQTSGSVANALVVGVTNRLSYVLLTDALVAELSADELEVVVRHELAHLRRWHLPLRMGVLVLPIVGWLVLSQLLAAEMAQFAAWLTSMGISETLQLTVVTPALLALHAVVVVGALARLLEHDADLLACRQSGEPMRLDPERTRHFAAALSTLVPPGSESWFSRWLHPSTTRRIALLNASLEQPSRATAVHRRVNILGLLMLLSTALLIASSLWLMLR
;
A
#
# COMPACT_ATOMS: atom_id res chain seq x y z
N MET A 1 -17.96 -30.76 11.78
CA MET A 1 -17.47 -29.43 12.13
C MET A 1 -16.74 -28.71 10.98
N ASP A 2 -16.02 -29.41 10.11
CA ASP A 2 -15.29 -28.79 8.97
C ASP A 2 -16.17 -28.13 7.87
N ARG A 3 -17.40 -28.62 7.64
CA ARG A 3 -18.30 -28.01 6.63
C ARG A 3 -18.82 -26.63 7.06
N CYS A 4 -19.19 -26.45 8.33
CA CYS A 4 -19.70 -25.16 8.83
C CYS A 4 -18.61 -24.10 8.88
N ALA A 5 -17.37 -24.46 9.24
CA ALA A 5 -16.22 -23.54 9.23
C ALA A 5 -15.83 -23.12 7.80
N ARG A 6 -16.02 -23.98 6.80
CA ARG A 6 -15.86 -23.61 5.39
C ARG A 6 -16.98 -22.67 4.90
N ILE A 7 -18.20 -22.85 5.33
CA ILE A 7 -19.35 -22.02 4.95
C ILE A 7 -19.20 -20.59 5.45
N ALA A 8 -18.75 -20.39 6.70
CA ALA A 8 -18.51 -19.08 7.28
C ALA A 8 -17.44 -18.28 6.51
N ARG A 9 -16.52 -18.94 5.79
CA ARG A 9 -15.52 -18.27 4.93
C ARG A 9 -16.11 -17.68 3.65
N TYR A 10 -17.30 -18.11 3.23
CA TYR A 10 -17.94 -17.67 1.98
C TYR A 10 -19.13 -16.75 2.17
N ASP A 11 -19.57 -16.51 3.43
CA ASP A 11 -20.55 -15.48 3.72
C ASP A 11 -19.95 -14.13 3.37
N PHE A 12 -20.53 -13.51 2.34
CA PHE A 12 -20.32 -12.16 1.77
C PHE A 12 -19.34 -11.24 2.57
N ALA A 13 -18.21 -11.81 2.95
CA ALA A 13 -17.14 -11.07 3.60
C ALA A 13 -16.27 -10.46 2.51
N PRO A 14 -16.01 -9.15 2.53
CA PRO A 14 -15.03 -8.50 1.64
C PRO A 14 -13.59 -8.97 1.92
N SER A 15 -13.41 -10.08 2.64
CA SER A 15 -12.16 -10.66 3.12
C SER A 15 -11.14 -10.93 2.03
N PHE A 16 -11.58 -11.23 0.84
CA PHE A 16 -10.72 -11.62 -0.26
C PHE A 16 -9.90 -10.45 -0.84
N LEU A 17 -10.43 -9.21 -0.78
CA LEU A 17 -9.73 -8.02 -1.30
C LEU A 17 -8.83 -7.33 -0.26
N ALA A 18 -9.14 -7.48 1.02
CA ALA A 18 -8.46 -6.73 2.06
C ALA A 18 -7.10 -7.34 2.50
N LYS A 19 -6.79 -8.59 2.12
CA LYS A 19 -5.49 -9.23 2.37
C LYS A 19 -4.35 -8.72 1.47
N ARG A 20 -4.52 -7.61 0.69
CA ARG A 20 -3.60 -7.25 -0.38
C ARG A 20 -3.05 -5.84 -0.26
N SER A 21 -1.81 -5.74 0.18
CA SER A 21 -0.98 -4.53 0.14
C SER A 21 -0.73 -3.91 -1.26
N PRO A 22 -0.84 -4.64 -2.40
CA PRO A 22 -0.56 -4.07 -3.73
C PRO A 22 -1.60 -3.05 -4.20
N VAL A 23 -2.83 -3.11 -3.68
CA VAL A 23 -3.88 -2.15 -4.02
C VAL A 23 -3.49 -0.73 -3.62
N GLN A 24 -2.95 -0.56 -2.42
CA GLN A 24 -2.50 0.75 -1.92
C GLN A 24 -1.35 1.31 -2.75
N LEU A 25 -0.42 0.46 -3.21
CA LEU A 25 0.65 0.88 -4.10
C LEU A 25 0.11 1.31 -5.48
N ALA A 26 -0.82 0.55 -6.07
CA ALA A 26 -1.43 0.92 -7.34
C ALA A 26 -2.18 2.26 -7.23
N ILE A 27 -2.89 2.48 -6.11
CA ILE A 27 -3.54 3.75 -5.80
C ILE A 27 -2.50 4.87 -5.67
N LEU A 28 -1.43 4.65 -4.91
CA LEU A 28 -0.36 5.62 -4.74
C LEU A 28 0.29 5.99 -6.08
N LEU A 29 0.65 5.01 -6.89
CA LEU A 29 1.25 5.25 -8.21
C LEU A 29 0.29 5.98 -9.16
N SER A 30 -1.00 5.65 -9.14
CA SER A 30 -2.00 6.36 -9.94
C SER A 30 -2.19 7.80 -9.48
N LEU A 31 -2.18 8.07 -8.18
CA LEU A 31 -2.25 9.42 -7.62
C LEU A 31 -0.99 10.21 -7.97
N ILE A 32 0.19 9.62 -7.81
CA ILE A 32 1.46 10.26 -8.22
C ILE A 32 1.42 10.58 -9.70
N ALA A 33 1.04 9.64 -10.57
CA ALA A 33 0.94 9.88 -12.00
C ALA A 33 -0.05 11.01 -12.35
N THR A 34 -1.16 11.12 -11.64
CA THR A 34 -2.18 12.15 -11.86
C THR A 34 -1.70 13.51 -11.34
N LEU A 35 -1.18 13.56 -10.11
CA LEU A 35 -0.73 14.80 -9.49
C LEU A 35 0.56 15.32 -10.11
N ALA A 36 1.50 14.45 -10.52
CA ALA A 36 2.69 14.87 -11.25
C ALA A 36 2.38 15.63 -12.54
N SER A 37 1.18 15.50 -13.08
CA SER A 37 0.76 16.30 -14.24
C SER A 37 0.62 17.79 -13.95
N SER A 38 0.59 18.22 -12.68
CA SER A 38 0.59 19.64 -12.27
C SER A 38 1.96 20.29 -12.40
N GLU A 39 3.03 19.51 -12.27
CA GLU A 39 4.42 19.99 -12.36
C GLU A 39 4.88 20.26 -13.81
N PHE A 40 4.09 19.84 -14.80
CA PHE A 40 4.41 20.10 -16.21
C PHE A 40 3.84 21.44 -16.65
N PRO A 41 4.56 22.15 -17.58
CA PRO A 41 4.03 23.37 -18.18
C PRO A 41 2.61 23.11 -18.68
N THR A 42 1.70 24.06 -18.42
CA THR A 42 0.29 23.93 -18.82
C THR A 42 0.26 23.46 -20.27
N PRO A 43 -0.23 22.24 -20.53
CA PRO A 43 -0.18 21.70 -21.88
C PRO A 43 -1.02 22.62 -22.78
N ALA A 44 -0.56 22.84 -24.02
CA ALA A 44 -1.32 23.60 -25.00
C ALA A 44 -2.75 23.06 -25.10
N ALA A 45 -3.72 23.95 -25.32
CA ALA A 45 -5.12 23.58 -25.49
C ALA A 45 -5.24 22.48 -26.57
N VAL A 46 -5.97 21.42 -26.24
CA VAL A 46 -6.12 20.28 -27.13
C VAL A 46 -7.32 20.50 -28.07
N SER A 47 -7.21 19.96 -29.28
CA SER A 47 -8.33 19.91 -30.23
C SER A 47 -9.44 19.00 -29.69
N HIS A 48 -10.70 19.37 -29.94
CA HIS A 48 -11.90 18.58 -29.62
C HIS A 48 -12.05 18.22 -28.12
N PRO A 49 -12.07 19.18 -27.17
CA PRO A 49 -12.12 18.91 -25.73
C PRO A 49 -13.37 18.12 -25.31
N VAL A 50 -14.51 18.32 -25.94
CA VAL A 50 -15.75 17.58 -25.67
C VAL A 50 -15.62 16.10 -26.04
N SER A 51 -15.01 15.79 -27.16
CA SER A 51 -14.78 14.39 -27.58
C SER A 51 -13.79 13.70 -26.62
N ARG A 52 -12.77 14.42 -26.16
CA ARG A 52 -11.81 13.89 -25.17
C ARG A 52 -12.46 13.66 -23.80
N PHE A 53 -13.35 14.55 -23.38
CA PHE A 53 -14.14 14.33 -22.16
C PHE A 53 -14.92 13.01 -22.23
N TRP A 54 -15.68 12.77 -23.31
CA TRP A 54 -16.43 11.53 -23.45
C TRP A 54 -15.53 10.30 -23.59
N LEU A 55 -14.37 10.45 -24.22
CA LEU A 55 -13.37 9.39 -24.31
C LEU A 55 -12.81 9.04 -22.92
N VAL A 56 -12.51 10.03 -22.09
CA VAL A 56 -12.08 9.82 -20.69
C VAL A 56 -13.16 9.09 -19.90
N VAL A 57 -14.43 9.49 -20.02
CA VAL A 57 -15.55 8.83 -19.33
C VAL A 57 -15.66 7.37 -19.79
N ALA A 58 -15.60 7.10 -21.08
CA ALA A 58 -15.68 5.74 -21.62
C ALA A 58 -14.50 4.86 -21.16
N VAL A 59 -13.28 5.38 -21.23
CA VAL A 59 -12.06 4.67 -20.81
C VAL A 59 -12.02 4.44 -19.32
N ALA A 60 -12.51 5.39 -18.50
CA ALA A 60 -12.61 5.23 -17.05
C ALA A 60 -13.52 4.07 -16.61
N MET A 61 -14.49 3.68 -17.43
CA MET A 61 -15.38 2.55 -17.12
C MET A 61 -14.75 1.18 -17.42
N LEU A 62 -13.72 1.11 -18.26
CA LEU A 62 -13.13 -0.15 -18.72
C LEU A 62 -12.64 -1.06 -17.58
N PRO A 63 -11.90 -0.59 -16.55
CA PRO A 63 -11.41 -1.47 -15.50
C PRO A 63 -12.53 -2.20 -14.75
N GLY A 64 -13.65 -1.52 -14.49
CA GLY A 64 -14.82 -2.12 -13.83
C GLY A 64 -15.51 -3.18 -14.69
N LEU A 65 -15.72 -2.88 -15.96
CA LEU A 65 -16.31 -3.82 -16.93
C LEU A 65 -15.41 -5.05 -17.11
N VAL A 66 -14.12 -4.85 -17.29
CA VAL A 66 -13.16 -5.95 -17.44
C VAL A 66 -13.08 -6.78 -16.17
N ALA A 67 -13.09 -6.15 -14.99
CA ALA A 67 -13.07 -6.85 -13.71
C ALA A 67 -14.28 -7.79 -13.57
N TYR A 68 -15.47 -7.31 -13.89
CA TYR A 68 -16.70 -8.10 -13.79
C TYR A 68 -16.80 -9.16 -14.88
N PHE A 69 -16.85 -8.78 -16.15
CA PHE A 69 -17.09 -9.72 -17.25
C PHE A 69 -15.96 -10.73 -17.45
N GLY A 70 -14.71 -10.28 -17.37
CA GLY A 70 -13.56 -11.18 -17.48
C GLY A 70 -13.41 -12.09 -16.26
N GLY A 71 -13.81 -11.63 -15.07
CA GLY A 71 -13.86 -12.45 -13.86
C GLY A 71 -14.98 -13.47 -13.90
N SER A 72 -16.19 -13.07 -14.29
CA SER A 72 -17.35 -13.98 -14.41
C SER A 72 -17.11 -15.06 -15.48
N TYR A 73 -16.54 -14.69 -16.63
CA TYR A 73 -16.14 -15.67 -17.63
C TYR A 73 -15.18 -16.73 -17.10
N ARG A 74 -14.18 -16.31 -16.30
CA ARG A 74 -13.21 -17.23 -15.68
C ARG A 74 -13.86 -18.12 -14.62
N LEU A 75 -14.76 -17.58 -13.79
CA LEU A 75 -15.51 -18.37 -12.83
C LEU A 75 -16.37 -19.43 -13.50
N LEU A 76 -16.90 -19.16 -14.69
CA LEU A 76 -17.66 -20.13 -15.48
C LEU A 76 -16.76 -21.18 -16.14
N ALA A 77 -15.58 -20.78 -16.62
CA ALA A 77 -14.64 -21.69 -17.29
C ALA A 77 -13.96 -22.67 -16.32
N ASP A 78 -13.78 -22.26 -15.05
CA ASP A 78 -13.10 -23.04 -14.01
C ASP A 78 -14.10 -23.84 -13.14
N GLN A 79 -15.35 -24.05 -13.57
CA GLN A 79 -16.27 -24.90 -12.82
C GLN A 79 -15.74 -26.33 -12.75
N PRO A 80 -15.57 -26.91 -11.53
CA PRO A 80 -15.06 -28.25 -11.37
C PRO A 80 -16.00 -29.25 -12.02
N ARG A 81 -15.47 -30.11 -12.85
CA ARG A 81 -16.22 -31.25 -13.44
C ARG A 81 -16.53 -32.32 -12.41
N ASP A 82 -15.82 -32.27 -11.26
CA ASP A 82 -15.98 -33.22 -10.16
C ASP A 82 -16.14 -32.45 -8.83
N PRO A 83 -17.30 -32.61 -8.11
CA PRO A 83 -17.56 -31.88 -6.86
C PRO A 83 -16.64 -32.26 -5.69
N GLU A 84 -15.97 -33.41 -5.75
CA GLU A 84 -15.08 -33.91 -4.69
C GLU A 84 -13.60 -33.46 -4.86
N SER A 85 -13.24 -32.88 -6.01
CA SER A 85 -11.87 -32.41 -6.22
C SER A 85 -11.58 -31.12 -5.41
N ASP A 86 -10.36 -31.02 -4.89
CA ASP A 86 -9.84 -29.92 -4.05
C ASP A 86 -9.62 -28.60 -4.84
N THR A 87 -10.55 -28.27 -5.74
CA THR A 87 -10.48 -27.19 -6.73
C THR A 87 -10.75 -25.81 -6.14
N GLY A 88 -11.22 -25.71 -4.89
CA GLY A 88 -11.54 -24.45 -4.24
C GLY A 88 -10.32 -23.52 -4.08
N GLU A 89 -9.19 -24.06 -3.67
CA GLU A 89 -7.96 -23.27 -3.46
C GLU A 89 -7.33 -22.80 -4.78
N LEU A 90 -7.38 -23.64 -5.81
CA LEU A 90 -6.87 -23.27 -7.13
C LEU A 90 -7.71 -22.14 -7.77
N SER A 91 -9.04 -22.24 -7.65
CA SER A 91 -9.97 -21.20 -8.10
C SER A 91 -9.72 -19.86 -7.39
N ASP A 92 -9.41 -19.89 -6.07
CA ASP A 92 -9.08 -18.72 -5.28
C ASP A 92 -7.79 -18.05 -5.72
N ALA A 93 -6.76 -18.83 -6.02
CA ALA A 93 -5.49 -18.32 -6.51
C ALA A 93 -5.61 -17.70 -7.91
N LEU A 94 -6.46 -18.26 -8.78
CA LEU A 94 -6.73 -17.74 -10.13
C LEU A 94 -7.50 -16.41 -10.06
N LEU A 95 -8.55 -16.35 -9.24
CA LEU A 95 -9.32 -15.13 -9.02
C LEU A 95 -8.44 -14.03 -8.41
N ALA A 96 -7.56 -14.41 -7.50
CA ALA A 96 -6.59 -13.52 -6.91
C ALA A 96 -5.69 -12.85 -7.95
N ARG A 97 -5.11 -13.64 -8.86
CA ARG A 97 -4.28 -13.14 -9.96
C ARG A 97 -5.07 -12.28 -10.94
N TRP A 98 -6.35 -12.60 -11.14
CA TRP A 98 -7.23 -11.78 -11.96
C TRP A 98 -7.44 -10.39 -11.38
N ILE A 99 -7.74 -10.30 -10.09
CA ILE A 99 -7.92 -9.04 -9.38
C ILE A 99 -6.65 -8.18 -9.49
N ASP A 100 -5.47 -8.75 -9.28
CA ASP A 100 -4.20 -8.01 -9.43
C ASP A 100 -4.03 -7.44 -10.84
N ARG A 101 -4.37 -8.23 -11.88
CA ARG A 101 -4.33 -7.76 -13.28
C ARG A 101 -5.28 -6.60 -13.55
N THR A 102 -6.45 -6.57 -12.89
CA THR A 102 -7.39 -5.45 -13.05
C THR A 102 -6.88 -4.16 -12.42
N TYR A 103 -6.10 -4.23 -11.33
CA TYR A 103 -5.42 -3.05 -10.78
C TYR A 103 -4.28 -2.56 -11.68
N VAL A 104 -3.54 -3.45 -12.31
CA VAL A 104 -2.53 -3.06 -13.32
C VAL A 104 -3.19 -2.40 -14.52
N LEU A 105 -4.31 -2.95 -15.01
CA LEU A 105 -5.10 -2.34 -16.06
C LEU A 105 -5.60 -0.95 -15.66
N TRP A 106 -6.11 -0.80 -14.44
CA TRP A 106 -6.57 0.49 -13.93
C TRP A 106 -5.44 1.52 -13.88
N LEU A 107 -4.24 1.14 -13.46
CA LEU A 107 -3.05 2.01 -13.49
C LEU A 107 -2.73 2.43 -14.93
N GLY A 108 -2.72 1.50 -15.88
CA GLY A 108 -2.50 1.79 -17.31
C GLY A 108 -3.57 2.72 -17.88
N VAL A 109 -4.84 2.52 -17.50
CA VAL A 109 -5.96 3.40 -17.88
C VAL A 109 -5.77 4.80 -17.32
N THR A 110 -5.33 4.93 -16.06
CA THR A 110 -5.04 6.24 -15.44
C THR A 110 -3.96 6.97 -16.21
N VAL A 111 -2.84 6.30 -16.50
CA VAL A 111 -1.74 6.88 -17.30
C VAL A 111 -2.24 7.30 -18.68
N ALA A 112 -3.06 6.48 -19.33
CA ALA A 112 -3.63 6.81 -20.64
C ALA A 112 -4.56 8.03 -20.59
N MET A 113 -5.43 8.15 -19.59
CA MET A 113 -6.30 9.32 -19.41
C MET A 113 -5.50 10.61 -19.23
N VAL A 114 -4.44 10.55 -18.43
CA VAL A 114 -3.64 11.73 -18.08
C VAL A 114 -2.72 12.13 -19.23
N TYR A 115 -1.94 11.19 -19.77
CA TYR A 115 -0.82 11.51 -20.68
C TYR A 115 -1.12 11.27 -22.16
N VAL A 116 -2.00 10.31 -22.49
CA VAL A 116 -2.33 10.00 -23.91
C VAL A 116 -3.55 10.79 -24.37
N ILE A 117 -4.64 10.76 -23.60
CA ILE A 117 -5.86 11.51 -23.93
C ILE A 117 -5.66 13.00 -23.62
N GLY A 118 -4.80 13.34 -22.66
CA GLY A 118 -4.47 14.70 -22.29
C GLY A 118 -5.56 15.37 -21.45
N TRP A 119 -6.17 14.64 -20.53
CA TRP A 119 -7.22 15.17 -19.66
C TRP A 119 -6.81 16.43 -18.87
N PRO A 120 -5.59 16.55 -18.32
CA PRO A 120 -5.15 17.79 -17.68
C PRO A 120 -5.21 19.00 -18.58
N ALA A 121 -4.91 18.86 -19.88
CA ALA A 121 -5.01 19.95 -20.84
C ALA A 121 -6.45 20.40 -21.07
N VAL A 122 -7.41 19.47 -21.10
CA VAL A 122 -8.84 19.81 -21.18
C VAL A 122 -9.24 20.66 -19.97
N VAL A 123 -8.87 20.24 -18.76
CA VAL A 123 -9.26 20.94 -17.52
C VAL A 123 -8.57 22.30 -17.41
N ARG A 124 -7.25 22.32 -17.55
CA ARG A 124 -6.45 23.52 -17.27
C ARG A 124 -6.47 24.54 -18.40
N SER A 125 -6.31 24.08 -19.64
CA SER A 125 -6.14 24.97 -20.79
C SER A 125 -7.45 25.23 -21.54
N ASN A 126 -8.27 24.20 -21.82
CA ASN A 126 -9.51 24.39 -22.57
C ASN A 126 -10.63 24.97 -21.70
N TRP A 127 -10.75 24.54 -20.43
CA TRP A 127 -11.78 25.06 -19.52
C TRP A 127 -11.28 26.25 -18.68
N ASP A 128 -10.01 26.65 -18.84
CA ASP A 128 -9.38 27.79 -18.13
C ASP A 128 -9.48 27.66 -16.59
N LEU A 129 -9.37 26.43 -16.07
CA LEU A 129 -9.49 26.19 -14.64
C LEU A 129 -8.17 26.25 -13.89
N ALA A 130 -7.03 26.40 -14.59
CA ALA A 130 -5.70 26.59 -13.97
C ALA A 130 -5.62 27.81 -13.04
N ARG A 131 -6.57 28.76 -13.15
CA ARG A 131 -6.69 29.93 -12.28
C ARG A 131 -7.35 29.62 -10.93
N PHE A 132 -7.92 28.44 -10.75
CA PHE A 132 -8.56 28.01 -9.51
C PHE A 132 -7.77 26.89 -8.87
N PRO A 133 -6.76 27.20 -8.02
CA PRO A 133 -5.96 26.22 -7.31
C PRO A 133 -6.82 25.20 -6.58
N LEU A 134 -6.37 23.95 -6.51
CA LEU A 134 -7.06 22.77 -5.98
C LEU A 134 -8.29 22.33 -6.80
N VAL A 135 -9.04 23.22 -7.45
CA VAL A 135 -10.22 22.84 -8.22
C VAL A 135 -9.82 22.11 -9.49
N ASP A 136 -8.82 22.63 -10.21
CA ASP A 136 -8.29 21.98 -11.40
C ASP A 136 -7.65 20.62 -11.07
N ASP A 137 -6.88 20.52 -9.99
CA ASP A 137 -6.27 19.27 -9.56
C ASP A 137 -7.30 18.22 -9.14
N LEU A 138 -8.33 18.63 -8.41
CA LEU A 138 -9.45 17.75 -8.06
C LEU A 138 -10.19 17.25 -9.31
N LEU A 139 -10.38 18.11 -10.31
CA LEU A 139 -11.02 17.74 -11.58
C LEU A 139 -10.09 16.85 -12.44
N VAL A 140 -8.78 17.08 -12.41
CA VAL A 140 -7.81 16.20 -13.06
C VAL A 140 -7.83 14.81 -12.40
N LEU A 141 -7.97 14.76 -11.08
CA LEU A 141 -8.02 13.51 -10.30
C LEU A 141 -9.36 12.77 -10.43
N ALA A 142 -10.46 13.47 -10.70
CA ALA A 142 -11.81 12.92 -10.68
C ALA A 142 -12.00 11.66 -11.56
N PRO A 143 -11.55 11.59 -12.83
CA PRO A 143 -11.68 10.39 -13.65
C PRO A 143 -10.96 9.18 -13.08
N THR A 144 -9.79 9.38 -12.48
CA THR A 144 -9.01 8.32 -11.81
C THR A 144 -9.79 7.74 -10.62
N LEU A 145 -10.40 8.59 -9.79
CA LEU A 145 -11.23 8.16 -8.66
C LEU A 145 -12.52 7.49 -9.10
N LEU A 146 -13.18 8.02 -10.13
CA LEU A 146 -14.38 7.41 -10.72
C LEU A 146 -14.08 6.04 -11.35
N SER A 147 -12.95 5.92 -12.04
CA SER A 147 -12.47 4.65 -12.60
C SER A 147 -12.18 3.62 -11.50
N LEU A 148 -11.59 4.05 -10.37
CA LEU A 148 -11.36 3.19 -9.20
C LEU A 148 -12.69 2.73 -8.58
N ALA A 149 -13.65 3.63 -8.42
CA ALA A 149 -14.98 3.27 -7.94
C ALA A 149 -15.70 2.30 -8.90
N GLY A 150 -15.52 2.47 -10.21
CA GLY A 150 -15.98 1.55 -11.24
C GLY A 150 -15.34 0.17 -11.09
N LEU A 151 -14.01 0.10 -10.91
CA LEU A 151 -13.27 -1.14 -10.65
C LEU A 151 -13.80 -1.85 -9.39
N TRP A 152 -13.96 -1.14 -8.28
CA TRP A 152 -14.51 -1.71 -7.05
C TRP A 152 -15.95 -2.20 -7.22
N SER A 153 -16.76 -1.48 -8.01
CA SER A 153 -18.12 -1.93 -8.34
C SER A 153 -18.11 -3.23 -9.14
N GLY A 154 -17.25 -3.36 -10.13
CA GLY A 154 -17.07 -4.60 -10.91
C GLY A 154 -16.65 -5.78 -10.02
N LEU A 155 -15.69 -5.55 -9.13
CA LEU A 155 -15.23 -6.55 -8.16
C LEU A 155 -16.32 -6.92 -7.14
N PHE A 156 -17.15 -5.97 -6.70
CA PHE A 156 -18.30 -6.24 -5.84
C PHE A 156 -19.29 -7.21 -6.50
N PHE A 157 -19.66 -6.96 -7.75
CA PHE A 157 -20.59 -7.84 -8.47
C PHE A 157 -19.97 -9.22 -8.74
N LEU A 158 -18.68 -9.27 -9.06
CA LEU A 158 -17.95 -10.53 -9.24
C LEU A 158 -17.95 -11.38 -7.98
N GLN A 159 -17.68 -10.79 -6.81
CA GLN A 159 -17.72 -11.48 -5.52
C GLN A 159 -19.13 -11.98 -5.19
N ARG A 160 -20.13 -11.16 -5.48
CA ARG A 160 -21.53 -11.54 -5.27
C ARG A 160 -21.92 -12.75 -6.12
N GLU A 161 -21.50 -12.78 -7.39
CA GLU A 161 -21.75 -13.91 -8.28
C GLU A 161 -21.05 -15.18 -7.78
N ARG A 162 -19.79 -15.06 -7.34
CA ARG A 162 -19.06 -16.18 -6.74
C ARG A 162 -19.74 -16.73 -5.51
N SER A 163 -20.22 -15.90 -4.60
CA SER A 163 -20.96 -16.34 -3.42
C SER A 163 -22.19 -17.17 -3.82
N TRP A 164 -22.91 -16.75 -4.86
CA TRP A 164 -24.03 -17.52 -5.42
C TRP A 164 -23.61 -18.88 -5.96
N GLN A 165 -22.51 -18.95 -6.71
CA GLN A 165 -22.02 -20.20 -7.29
C GLN A 165 -21.60 -21.19 -6.19
N VAL A 166 -20.89 -20.73 -5.17
CA VAL A 166 -20.46 -21.57 -4.03
C VAL A 166 -21.67 -22.12 -3.26
N HIS A 167 -22.66 -21.27 -2.95
CA HIS A 167 -23.87 -21.75 -2.26
C HIS A 167 -24.64 -22.78 -3.07
N ARG A 168 -24.74 -22.59 -4.38
CA ARG A 168 -25.39 -23.52 -5.30
C ARG A 168 -24.62 -24.84 -5.37
N ALA A 169 -23.30 -24.82 -5.47
CA ALA A 169 -22.44 -26.00 -5.53
C ALA A 169 -22.50 -26.84 -4.24
N LEU A 170 -22.66 -26.18 -3.08
CA LEU A 170 -22.80 -26.87 -1.78
C LEU A 170 -24.22 -27.30 -1.45
N ALA A 171 -25.17 -27.16 -2.40
CA ALA A 171 -26.60 -27.44 -2.20
C ALA A 171 -27.21 -26.76 -0.94
N LEU A 172 -26.66 -25.58 -0.59
CA LEU A 172 -27.14 -24.76 0.52
C LEU A 172 -28.36 -23.94 0.09
N GLN A 173 -29.19 -23.52 1.06
CA GLN A 173 -30.23 -22.53 0.80
C GLN A 173 -29.64 -21.30 0.15
N SER A 174 -30.35 -20.70 -0.82
CA SER A 174 -29.87 -19.48 -1.49
C SER A 174 -29.50 -18.43 -0.47
N PRO A 175 -28.31 -17.82 -0.56
CA PRO A 175 -27.87 -16.83 0.41
C PRO A 175 -28.85 -15.65 0.41
N THR A 176 -29.30 -15.20 1.59
CA THR A 176 -30.07 -13.97 1.75
C THR A 176 -29.17 -12.76 1.57
N LEU A 177 -28.68 -12.57 0.34
CA LEU A 177 -27.79 -11.44 0.05
C LEU A 177 -28.58 -10.12 0.13
N PRO A 178 -28.04 -9.10 0.83
CA PRO A 178 -28.68 -7.81 0.90
C PRO A 178 -28.87 -7.21 -0.51
N ARG A 179 -29.89 -6.39 -0.70
CA ARG A 179 -30.13 -5.71 -1.99
C ARG A 179 -28.87 -4.93 -2.39
N TRP A 180 -28.41 -5.14 -3.61
CA TRP A 180 -27.17 -4.52 -4.13
C TRP A 180 -27.19 -2.98 -4.00
N SER A 181 -28.34 -2.34 -4.16
CA SER A 181 -28.53 -0.88 -4.02
C SER A 181 -28.16 -0.35 -2.64
N ARG A 182 -28.23 -1.15 -1.58
CA ARG A 182 -27.79 -0.79 -0.23
C ARG A 182 -26.38 -1.30 0.10
N ALA A 183 -25.99 -2.44 -0.47
CA ALA A 183 -24.72 -3.09 -0.18
C ALA A 183 -23.55 -2.43 -0.94
N LEU A 184 -23.73 -2.06 -2.21
CA LEU A 184 -22.69 -1.44 -3.04
C LEU A 184 -22.18 -0.10 -2.47
N PRO A 185 -23.04 0.88 -2.11
CA PRO A 185 -22.54 2.13 -1.52
C PRO A 185 -21.75 1.91 -0.21
N ARG A 186 -22.22 0.99 0.64
CA ARG A 186 -21.52 0.64 1.88
C ARG A 186 -20.16 0.01 1.58
N TYR A 187 -20.08 -0.87 0.59
CA TYR A 187 -18.84 -1.48 0.14
C TYR A 187 -17.87 -0.44 -0.41
N LEU A 188 -18.31 0.47 -1.27
CA LEU A 188 -17.47 1.55 -1.83
C LEU A 188 -16.94 2.47 -0.74
N VAL A 189 -17.78 2.87 0.23
CA VAL A 189 -17.35 3.67 1.38
C VAL A 189 -16.33 2.92 2.23
N LEU A 190 -16.51 1.61 2.42
CA LEU A 190 -15.55 0.77 3.15
C LEU A 190 -14.21 0.72 2.43
N GLN A 191 -14.20 0.48 1.12
CA GLN A 191 -12.99 0.47 0.31
C GLN A 191 -12.29 1.83 0.32
N ALA A 192 -13.03 2.92 0.16
CA ALA A 192 -12.48 4.27 0.22
C ALA A 192 -11.82 4.57 1.58
N LYS A 193 -12.46 4.20 2.69
CA LYS A 193 -11.89 4.37 4.04
C LYS A 193 -10.61 3.57 4.28
N HIS A 194 -10.56 2.33 3.79
CA HIS A 194 -9.44 1.43 4.10
C HIS A 194 -8.28 1.53 3.11
N GLN A 195 -8.55 1.88 1.86
CA GLN A 195 -7.54 1.86 0.81
C GLN A 195 -7.19 3.26 0.28
N LEU A 196 -8.20 4.08 0.01
CA LEU A 196 -8.00 5.37 -0.64
C LEU A 196 -7.60 6.46 0.37
N LEU A 197 -8.31 6.57 1.48
CA LEU A 197 -8.14 7.70 2.40
C LEU A 197 -6.76 7.73 3.06
N LEU A 198 -6.17 6.55 3.32
CA LEU A 198 -4.81 6.43 3.87
C LEU A 198 -3.75 7.06 2.95
N VAL A 199 -3.96 7.02 1.64
CA VAL A 199 -3.03 7.55 0.64
C VAL A 199 -3.45 8.93 0.17
N LEU A 200 -4.74 9.14 -0.07
CA LEU A 200 -5.27 10.39 -0.63
C LEU A 200 -5.20 11.55 0.37
N ALA A 201 -5.49 11.32 1.64
CA ALA A 201 -5.52 12.41 2.61
C ALA A 201 -4.15 13.10 2.77
N PRO A 202 -3.02 12.38 2.98
CA PRO A 202 -1.70 13.01 2.97
C PRO A 202 -1.35 13.66 1.63
N ALA A 203 -1.72 13.05 0.50
CA ALA A 203 -1.45 13.60 -0.82
C ALA A 203 -2.17 14.94 -1.05
N LEU A 204 -3.46 15.04 -0.66
CA LEU A 204 -4.22 16.28 -0.76
C LEU A 204 -3.67 17.38 0.16
N VAL A 205 -3.16 17.02 1.33
CA VAL A 205 -2.53 17.99 2.23
C VAL A 205 -1.25 18.55 1.60
N VAL A 206 -0.39 17.68 1.05
CA VAL A 206 0.82 18.10 0.34
C VAL A 206 0.46 18.98 -0.85
N LEU A 207 -0.51 18.56 -1.66
CA LEU A 207 -0.99 19.33 -2.80
C LEU A 207 -1.51 20.72 -2.38
N ALA A 208 -2.35 20.80 -1.35
CA ALA A 208 -2.87 22.08 -0.85
C ALA A 208 -1.75 23.03 -0.40
N ILE A 209 -0.68 22.50 0.20
CA ILE A 209 0.47 23.32 0.62
C ILE A 209 1.27 23.78 -0.60
N THR A 210 1.54 22.90 -1.56
CA THR A 210 2.28 23.27 -2.78
C THR A 210 1.54 24.34 -3.56
N GLU A 211 0.22 24.22 -3.70
CA GLU A 211 -0.63 25.21 -4.37
C GLU A 211 -0.68 26.54 -3.61
N PHE A 212 -0.84 26.50 -2.29
CA PHE A 212 -0.80 27.72 -1.46
C PHE A 212 0.55 28.43 -1.61
N MET A 213 1.65 27.69 -1.55
CA MET A 213 3.00 28.28 -1.74
C MET A 213 3.19 28.82 -3.15
N ALA A 214 2.64 28.18 -4.18
CA ALA A 214 2.72 28.66 -5.56
C ALA A 214 1.97 30.01 -5.75
N THR A 215 0.85 30.20 -5.05
CA THR A 215 0.10 31.49 -5.07
C THR A 215 0.86 32.60 -4.36
N GLU A 216 1.47 32.32 -3.21
CA GLU A 216 2.29 33.28 -2.47
C GLU A 216 3.59 33.66 -3.21
N ASN A 217 4.24 32.71 -3.92
CA ASN A 217 5.43 32.96 -4.71
C ASN A 217 5.22 33.95 -5.87
N ARG A 218 3.98 34.07 -6.38
CA ARG A 218 3.63 35.09 -7.39
C ARG A 218 3.73 36.53 -6.86
N ALA A 219 3.78 36.67 -5.53
CA ALA A 219 3.87 37.94 -4.85
C ALA A 219 5.33 38.40 -4.53
N ASP A 220 6.35 37.77 -5.12
CA ASP A 220 7.79 38.09 -4.94
C ASP A 220 8.31 37.93 -3.49
N THR A 221 7.55 37.31 -2.60
CA THR A 221 7.84 37.22 -1.16
C THR A 221 8.38 35.87 -0.69
N ALA A 222 8.32 34.83 -1.50
CA ALA A 222 8.67 33.51 -1.04
C ALA A 222 10.16 33.18 -1.27
N ARG A 223 10.94 33.41 -0.24
CA ARG A 223 12.35 33.00 -0.15
C ARG A 223 12.52 31.54 0.35
N TRP A 224 11.43 30.83 0.66
CA TRP A 224 11.51 29.53 1.32
C TRP A 224 11.02 28.40 0.41
N PRO A 225 11.83 27.35 0.20
CA PRO A 225 11.37 26.18 -0.56
C PRO A 225 10.18 25.51 0.12
N VAL A 226 9.25 24.97 -0.66
CA VAL A 226 8.04 24.24 -0.19
C VAL A 226 8.38 23.20 0.89
N ALA A 227 9.55 22.57 0.79
CA ALA A 227 10.03 21.59 1.77
C ALA A 227 10.07 22.14 3.21
N VAL A 228 10.33 23.44 3.40
CA VAL A 228 10.38 24.07 4.73
C VAL A 228 9.02 24.06 5.43
N TRP A 229 7.93 24.03 4.68
CA TRP A 229 6.56 24.01 5.21
C TRP A 229 5.99 22.59 5.26
N VAL A 230 6.27 21.77 4.25
CA VAL A 230 5.80 20.38 4.18
C VAL A 230 6.45 19.53 5.27
N PHE A 231 7.73 19.72 5.57
CA PHE A 231 8.44 18.91 6.56
C PHE A 231 7.92 19.05 7.99
N PRO A 232 7.70 20.25 8.56
CA PRO A 232 7.09 20.41 9.87
C PRO A 232 5.67 19.84 9.94
N LEU A 233 4.89 20.03 8.87
CA LEU A 233 3.52 19.49 8.83
C LEU A 233 3.51 17.96 8.85
N LEU A 234 4.36 17.31 8.06
CA LEU A 234 4.51 15.86 8.10
C LEU A 234 4.99 15.37 9.47
N LEU A 235 5.90 16.11 10.11
CA LEU A 235 6.40 15.81 11.45
C LEU A 235 5.29 15.85 12.50
N VAL A 236 4.30 16.73 12.35
CA VAL A 236 3.12 16.81 13.23
C VAL A 236 2.05 15.80 12.81
N ALA A 237 1.82 15.61 11.52
CA ALA A 237 0.76 14.73 11.02
C ALA A 237 1.05 13.24 11.28
N LEU A 238 2.31 12.81 11.14
CA LEU A 238 2.70 11.41 11.35
C LEU A 238 2.39 10.88 12.77
N PRO A 239 2.69 11.60 13.89
CA PRO A 239 2.30 11.18 15.23
C PRO A 239 0.78 11.19 15.48
N LEU A 240 0.02 12.03 14.75
CA LEU A 240 -1.43 12.10 14.86
C LEU A 240 -2.16 11.03 14.04
N LEU A 241 -1.50 10.46 13.05
CA LEU A 241 -2.07 9.45 12.15
C LEU A 241 -2.68 8.25 12.91
N PRO A 242 -2.04 7.64 13.93
CA PRO A 242 -2.63 6.54 14.70
C PRO A 242 -3.97 6.90 15.32
N PHE A 243 -4.08 8.10 15.83
CA PHE A 243 -5.28 8.59 16.49
C PHE A 243 -6.44 8.81 15.48
N VAL A 244 -6.13 9.34 14.31
CA VAL A 244 -7.09 9.49 13.22
C VAL A 244 -7.55 8.12 12.72
N LEU A 245 -6.61 7.21 12.44
CA LEU A 245 -6.91 5.87 11.93
C LEU A 245 -7.75 5.04 12.89
N THR A 246 -7.45 5.05 14.20
CA THR A 246 -8.23 4.31 15.19
C THR A 246 -9.67 4.83 15.34
N ARG A 247 -9.89 6.13 15.08
CA ARG A 247 -11.26 6.68 15.04
C ARG A 247 -12.01 6.42 13.74
N MET A 248 -11.30 6.41 12.62
CA MET A 248 -11.89 6.12 11.31
C MET A 248 -12.24 4.65 11.14
N TRP A 249 -11.39 3.77 11.66
CA TRP A 249 -11.63 2.35 11.69
C TRP A 249 -12.44 2.01 12.95
N ARG A 250 -13.37 1.10 12.86
CA ARG A 250 -14.18 0.67 14.00
C ARG A 250 -13.33 -0.16 14.95
N THR A 251 -12.55 0.51 15.79
CA THR A 251 -11.67 -0.12 16.77
C THR A 251 -12.26 -0.01 18.18
N THR A 252 -12.12 -1.08 18.95
CA THR A 252 -12.48 -1.14 20.37
C THR A 252 -11.32 -1.76 21.15
N PRO A 253 -11.06 -1.37 22.39
CA PRO A 253 -10.11 -2.08 23.23
C PRO A 253 -10.46 -3.57 23.31
N ILE A 254 -9.47 -4.45 23.26
CA ILE A 254 -9.71 -5.88 23.51
C ILE A 254 -10.26 -6.01 24.95
N PRO A 255 -11.37 -6.75 25.18
CA PRO A 255 -11.91 -6.95 26.52
C PRO A 255 -10.86 -7.49 27.49
N ALA A 256 -10.99 -7.13 28.77
CA ALA A 256 -10.15 -7.68 29.83
C ALA A 256 -10.25 -9.21 29.84
N SER A 257 -9.15 -9.88 29.60
CA SER A 257 -9.08 -11.35 29.40
C SER A 257 -7.64 -11.82 29.55
N PRO A 258 -7.41 -13.11 29.84
CA PRO A 258 -6.07 -13.69 29.87
C PRO A 258 -5.29 -13.46 28.57
N LEU A 259 -5.97 -13.43 27.43
CA LEU A 259 -5.37 -13.12 26.13
C LEU A 259 -4.84 -11.67 26.11
N ARG A 260 -5.63 -10.68 26.54
CA ARG A 260 -5.20 -9.29 26.62
C ARG A 260 -3.97 -9.13 27.49
N ASP A 261 -3.99 -9.74 28.70
CA ASP A 261 -2.87 -9.65 29.66
C ASP A 261 -1.59 -10.25 29.08
N ARG A 262 -1.72 -11.38 28.37
CA ARG A 262 -0.61 -12.03 27.67
C ARG A 262 -0.04 -11.16 26.55
N LEU A 263 -0.88 -10.56 25.71
CA LEU A 263 -0.44 -9.67 24.63
C LEU A 263 0.21 -8.39 25.18
N LEU A 264 -0.29 -7.83 26.29
CA LEU A 264 0.36 -6.70 26.96
C LEU A 264 1.69 -7.09 27.61
N ALA A 265 1.82 -8.29 28.16
CA ALA A 265 3.08 -8.81 28.65
C ALA A 265 4.12 -8.95 27.51
N CYS A 266 3.67 -9.39 26.33
CA CYS A 266 4.50 -9.45 25.10
C CYS A 266 5.10 -8.08 24.73
N THR A 267 4.34 -6.98 24.83
CA THR A 267 4.85 -5.63 24.53
C THR A 267 5.98 -5.21 25.48
N ARG A 268 5.90 -5.63 26.74
CA ARG A 268 6.93 -5.39 27.77
C ARG A 268 8.19 -6.22 27.51
N ASP A 269 8.02 -7.51 27.22
CA ASP A 269 9.13 -8.42 26.88
C ASP A 269 9.89 -7.93 25.64
N MET A 270 9.16 -7.44 24.64
CA MET A 270 9.75 -6.84 23.43
C MET A 270 10.35 -5.45 23.67
N HIS A 271 10.27 -4.87 24.87
CA HIS A 271 10.69 -3.49 25.18
C HIS A 271 10.08 -2.46 24.21
N THR A 272 8.85 -2.70 23.80
CA THR A 272 8.12 -1.88 22.82
C THR A 272 6.73 -1.56 23.39
N PRO A 273 6.65 -0.72 24.45
CA PRO A 273 5.36 -0.39 25.05
C PRO A 273 4.52 0.40 24.05
N VAL A 274 3.35 -0.11 23.74
CA VAL A 274 2.34 0.57 22.92
C VAL A 274 1.28 1.19 23.81
N ARG A 275 0.49 2.11 23.27
CA ARG A 275 -0.59 2.76 24.02
C ARG A 275 -1.70 1.78 24.38
N ASP A 276 -2.14 0.97 23.42
CA ASP A 276 -3.11 -0.09 23.63
C ASP A 276 -3.10 -1.11 22.49
N ILE A 277 -3.78 -2.24 22.72
CA ILE A 277 -4.06 -3.27 21.72
C ILE A 277 -5.57 -3.23 21.46
N LEU A 278 -5.94 -2.95 20.21
CA LEU A 278 -7.32 -2.72 19.81
C LEU A 278 -7.81 -3.84 18.90
N LEU A 279 -9.06 -4.22 19.09
CA LEU A 279 -9.80 -5.07 18.17
C LEU A 279 -10.37 -4.20 17.04
N TRP A 280 -9.98 -4.49 15.82
CA TRP A 280 -10.50 -3.84 14.61
C TRP A 280 -11.63 -4.69 14.03
N GLN A 281 -12.84 -4.13 14.09
CA GLN A 281 -14.04 -4.80 13.63
C GLN A 281 -14.14 -4.75 12.10
N THR A 282 -13.80 -5.83 11.45
CA THR A 282 -13.88 -6.02 10.00
C THR A 282 -15.09 -6.84 9.56
N SER A 283 -15.96 -7.23 10.49
CA SER A 283 -17.07 -8.16 10.29
C SER A 283 -16.59 -9.52 9.76
N GLY A 284 -15.48 -10.02 10.31
CA GLY A 284 -14.89 -11.30 9.90
C GLY A 284 -14.23 -11.28 8.50
N SER A 285 -14.11 -10.12 7.88
CA SER A 285 -13.73 -10.02 6.46
C SER A 285 -12.23 -10.06 6.21
N VAL A 286 -11.40 -9.75 7.20
CA VAL A 286 -9.95 -9.63 7.05
C VAL A 286 -9.26 -10.20 8.27
N ALA A 287 -8.44 -11.22 8.09
CA ALA A 287 -7.52 -11.68 9.13
C ALA A 287 -6.18 -10.94 8.96
N ASN A 288 -5.93 -9.93 9.82
CA ASN A 288 -4.72 -9.12 9.76
C ASN A 288 -4.35 -8.56 11.14
N ALA A 289 -3.06 -8.32 11.34
CA ALA A 289 -2.51 -7.52 12.42
C ALA A 289 -1.78 -6.31 11.83
N LEU A 290 -1.72 -5.22 12.57
CA LEU A 290 -1.05 -4.00 12.12
C LEU A 290 -0.62 -3.16 13.31
N VAL A 291 0.63 -2.69 13.35
CA VAL A 291 1.05 -1.61 14.23
C VAL A 291 0.85 -0.27 13.52
N VAL A 292 0.11 0.62 14.16
CA VAL A 292 -0.11 1.99 13.68
C VAL A 292 0.59 2.96 14.62
N GLY A 293 1.57 3.68 14.09
CA GLY A 293 2.36 4.68 14.82
C GLY A 293 3.84 4.60 14.51
N VAL A 294 4.56 5.64 14.89
CA VAL A 294 6.01 5.77 14.68
C VAL A 294 6.78 5.66 16.00
N THR A 295 6.14 6.04 17.10
CA THR A 295 6.75 6.03 18.43
C THR A 295 5.99 5.12 19.37
N ASN A 296 6.71 4.41 20.26
CA ASN A 296 6.14 3.41 21.14
C ASN A 296 4.88 3.88 21.90
N ARG A 297 4.94 5.05 22.54
CA ARG A 297 3.84 5.57 23.39
C ARG A 297 2.63 6.09 22.62
N LEU A 298 2.77 6.38 21.33
CA LEU A 298 1.69 6.87 20.45
C LEU A 298 1.21 5.80 19.48
N SER A 299 1.75 4.59 19.58
CA SER A 299 1.39 3.49 18.68
C SER A 299 0.32 2.58 19.30
N TYR A 300 -0.48 2.00 18.41
CA TYR A 300 -1.47 0.97 18.74
C TYR A 300 -1.17 -0.29 17.94
N VAL A 301 -1.43 -1.45 18.57
CA VAL A 301 -1.53 -2.72 17.83
C VAL A 301 -3.00 -2.95 17.50
N LEU A 302 -3.32 -3.13 16.24
CA LEU A 302 -4.67 -3.45 15.77
C LEU A 302 -4.70 -4.92 15.38
N LEU A 303 -5.65 -5.67 15.95
CA LEU A 303 -5.94 -7.06 15.58
C LEU A 303 -7.36 -7.12 15.03
N THR A 304 -7.54 -7.73 13.89
CA THR A 304 -8.88 -7.89 13.32
C THR A 304 -9.67 -8.99 14.04
N ASP A 305 -10.97 -8.87 14.03
CA ASP A 305 -11.90 -9.86 14.58
C ASP A 305 -11.71 -11.25 13.95
N ALA A 306 -11.47 -11.31 12.63
CA ALA A 306 -11.19 -12.56 11.92
C ALA A 306 -9.86 -13.19 12.40
N LEU A 307 -8.79 -12.39 12.58
CA LEU A 307 -7.50 -12.90 13.04
C LEU A 307 -7.59 -13.53 14.43
N VAL A 308 -8.30 -12.86 15.36
CA VAL A 308 -8.48 -13.35 16.73
C VAL A 308 -9.34 -14.62 16.76
N ALA A 309 -10.25 -14.80 15.79
CA ALA A 309 -11.07 -16.00 15.66
C ALA A 309 -10.33 -17.17 14.98
N GLU A 310 -9.38 -16.90 14.09
CA GLU A 310 -8.66 -17.93 13.30
C GLU A 310 -7.43 -18.51 14.02
N LEU A 311 -6.74 -17.72 14.86
CA LEU A 311 -5.48 -18.09 15.47
C LEU A 311 -5.63 -18.43 16.96
N SER A 312 -4.83 -19.39 17.42
CA SER A 312 -4.64 -19.68 18.85
C SER A 312 -3.95 -18.53 19.59
N ALA A 313 -4.02 -18.52 20.91
CA ALA A 313 -3.36 -17.49 21.73
C ALA A 313 -1.84 -17.46 21.54
N ASP A 314 -1.22 -18.63 21.33
CA ASP A 314 0.22 -18.76 21.09
C ASP A 314 0.61 -18.17 19.70
N GLU A 315 -0.16 -18.47 18.68
CA GLU A 315 0.02 -17.93 17.34
C GLU A 315 -0.21 -16.42 17.29
N LEU A 316 -1.26 -15.91 17.97
CA LEU A 316 -1.53 -14.48 18.10
C LEU A 316 -0.38 -13.74 18.79
N GLU A 317 0.20 -14.35 19.86
CA GLU A 317 1.35 -13.73 20.54
C GLU A 317 2.52 -13.53 19.58
N VAL A 318 2.88 -14.55 18.79
CA VAL A 318 4.02 -14.44 17.87
C VAL A 318 3.71 -13.49 16.71
N VAL A 319 2.48 -13.42 16.23
CA VAL A 319 2.06 -12.41 15.24
C VAL A 319 2.18 -10.99 15.82
N VAL A 320 1.74 -10.77 17.06
CA VAL A 320 1.91 -9.48 17.74
C VAL A 320 3.40 -9.14 17.94
N ARG A 321 4.25 -10.12 18.28
CA ARG A 321 5.71 -9.93 18.34
C ARG A 321 6.29 -9.50 16.99
N HIS A 322 5.80 -10.06 15.88
CA HIS A 322 6.20 -9.65 14.54
C HIS A 322 5.83 -8.19 14.25
N GLU A 323 4.62 -7.76 14.58
CA GLU A 323 4.19 -6.37 14.43
C GLU A 323 5.00 -5.41 15.31
N LEU A 324 5.26 -5.79 16.56
CA LEU A 324 6.09 -5.00 17.48
C LEU A 324 7.55 -4.91 17.01
N ALA A 325 8.05 -5.94 16.30
CA ALA A 325 9.38 -5.92 15.72
C ALA A 325 9.53 -4.79 14.68
N HIS A 326 8.50 -4.57 13.86
CA HIS A 326 8.50 -3.45 12.92
C HIS A 326 8.63 -2.08 13.61
N LEU A 327 7.95 -1.90 14.73
CA LEU A 327 8.04 -0.66 15.52
C LEU A 327 9.42 -0.54 16.20
N ARG A 328 9.88 -1.60 16.87
CA ARG A 328 11.15 -1.63 17.59
C ARG A 328 12.35 -1.36 16.70
N ARG A 329 12.30 -1.83 15.46
CA ARG A 329 13.39 -1.77 14.48
C ARG A 329 13.28 -0.57 13.54
N TRP A 330 12.34 0.32 13.76
CA TRP A 330 12.15 1.52 12.94
C TRP A 330 11.94 1.19 11.44
N HIS A 331 11.27 0.07 11.16
CA HIS A 331 11.08 -0.38 9.79
C HIS A 331 10.27 0.62 8.94
N LEU A 332 9.29 1.33 9.52
CA LEU A 332 8.54 2.35 8.82
C LEU A 332 9.40 3.55 8.43
N PRO A 333 10.19 4.18 9.32
CA PRO A 333 11.17 5.20 8.94
C PRO A 333 12.18 4.73 7.89
N LEU A 334 12.67 3.49 7.98
CA LEU A 334 13.58 2.92 6.97
C LEU A 334 12.92 2.82 5.58
N ARG A 335 11.67 2.35 5.51
CA ARG A 335 10.88 2.29 4.25
C ARG A 335 10.65 3.69 3.67
N MET A 336 10.29 4.65 4.51
CA MET A 336 10.08 6.05 4.10
C MET A 336 11.37 6.69 3.61
N GLY A 337 12.48 6.50 4.32
CA GLY A 337 13.76 7.05 3.93
C GLY A 337 14.24 6.56 2.57
N VAL A 338 14.17 5.25 2.32
CA VAL A 338 14.56 4.69 1.01
C VAL A 338 13.68 5.20 -0.13
N LEU A 339 12.43 5.57 0.15
CA LEU A 339 11.55 6.16 -0.86
C LEU A 339 11.86 7.66 -1.08
N VAL A 340 12.10 8.41 -0.02
CA VAL A 340 12.21 9.88 -0.06
C VAL A 340 13.64 10.36 -0.35
N LEU A 341 14.66 9.71 0.23
CA LEU A 341 16.06 10.18 0.11
C LEU A 341 16.56 10.28 -1.34
N PRO A 342 16.22 9.36 -2.28
CA PRO A 342 16.63 9.52 -3.67
C PRO A 342 16.01 10.74 -4.34
N ILE A 343 14.77 11.08 -3.99
CA ILE A 343 14.09 12.27 -4.54
C ILE A 343 14.76 13.52 -4.04
N VAL A 344 14.97 13.63 -2.71
CA VAL A 344 15.68 14.78 -2.11
C VAL A 344 17.12 14.84 -2.60
N GLY A 345 17.79 13.68 -2.69
CA GLY A 345 19.14 13.58 -3.22
C GLY A 345 19.26 14.09 -4.66
N TRP A 346 18.29 13.74 -5.50
CA TRP A 346 18.22 14.25 -6.88
C TRP A 346 18.04 15.76 -6.90
N LEU A 347 17.13 16.31 -6.09
CA LEU A 347 16.90 17.77 -6.02
C LEU A 347 18.15 18.52 -5.56
N VAL A 348 18.85 18.03 -4.55
CA VAL A 348 20.10 18.63 -4.07
C VAL A 348 21.21 18.49 -5.11
N LEU A 349 21.37 17.30 -5.68
CA LEU A 349 22.42 17.01 -6.66
C LEU A 349 22.23 17.81 -7.95
N SER A 350 20.99 18.01 -8.42
CA SER A 350 20.69 18.82 -9.60
C SER A 350 21.06 20.29 -9.42
N GLN A 351 21.01 20.81 -8.19
CA GLN A 351 21.48 22.16 -7.88
C GLN A 351 23.01 22.25 -7.75
N LEU A 352 23.61 21.24 -7.10
CA LEU A 352 25.07 21.16 -6.94
C LEU A 352 25.82 21.00 -8.28
N LEU A 353 25.25 20.22 -9.17
CA LEU A 353 25.82 19.82 -10.47
C LEU A 353 25.00 20.42 -11.64
N ALA A 354 24.51 21.65 -11.49
CA ALA A 354 23.60 22.24 -12.48
C ALA A 354 24.20 22.29 -13.90
N ALA A 355 25.52 22.60 -13.99
CA ALA A 355 26.24 22.68 -15.27
C ALA A 355 26.38 21.30 -15.92
N GLU A 356 26.75 20.27 -15.17
CA GLU A 356 26.90 18.89 -15.62
C GLU A 356 25.53 18.27 -15.99
N MET A 357 24.50 18.58 -15.22
CA MET A 357 23.14 18.17 -15.52
C MET A 357 22.62 18.80 -16.80
N ALA A 358 22.91 20.08 -17.05
CA ALA A 358 22.58 20.76 -18.31
C ALA A 358 23.28 20.11 -19.51
N GLN A 359 24.58 19.79 -19.37
CA GLN A 359 25.33 19.08 -20.40
C GLN A 359 24.76 17.69 -20.68
N PHE A 360 24.41 16.94 -19.64
CA PHE A 360 23.79 15.63 -19.78
C PHE A 360 22.41 15.71 -20.46
N ALA A 361 21.59 16.69 -20.10
CA ALA A 361 20.31 16.94 -20.74
C ALA A 361 20.47 17.31 -22.22
N ALA A 362 21.45 18.16 -22.56
CA ALA A 362 21.78 18.49 -23.93
C ALA A 362 22.24 17.26 -24.74
N TRP A 363 23.05 16.39 -24.14
CA TRP A 363 23.46 15.13 -24.77
C TRP A 363 22.27 14.20 -25.03
N LEU A 364 21.34 14.03 -24.08
CA LEU A 364 20.11 13.27 -24.28
C LEU A 364 19.26 13.87 -25.42
N THR A 365 19.16 15.19 -25.48
CA THR A 365 18.45 15.90 -26.54
C THR A 365 19.09 15.65 -27.90
N SER A 366 20.42 15.60 -27.97
CA SER A 366 21.14 15.27 -29.23
C SER A 366 20.89 13.84 -29.70
N MET A 367 20.48 12.93 -28.80
CA MET A 367 20.02 11.57 -29.11
C MET A 367 18.53 11.49 -29.49
N GLY A 368 17.84 12.62 -29.61
CA GLY A 368 16.42 12.69 -29.96
C GLY A 368 15.48 12.56 -28.76
N ILE A 369 16.00 12.56 -27.52
CA ILE A 369 15.21 12.54 -26.31
C ILE A 369 14.94 13.98 -25.88
N SER A 370 13.78 14.53 -26.26
CA SER A 370 13.40 15.90 -25.91
C SER A 370 13.35 16.11 -24.38
N GLU A 371 13.54 17.34 -23.93
CA GLU A 371 13.44 17.71 -22.52
C GLU A 371 12.10 17.29 -21.92
N THR A 372 11.01 17.50 -22.65
CA THR A 372 9.68 17.01 -22.27
C THR A 372 9.69 15.50 -22.01
N LEU A 373 10.27 14.70 -22.92
CA LEU A 373 10.34 13.25 -22.78
C LEU A 373 11.21 12.83 -21.56
N GLN A 374 12.30 13.56 -21.31
CA GLN A 374 13.14 13.32 -20.13
C GLN A 374 12.36 13.51 -18.83
N LEU A 375 11.63 14.59 -18.71
CA LEU A 375 10.85 14.90 -17.50
C LEU A 375 9.59 14.04 -17.38
N THR A 376 8.87 13.80 -18.47
CA THR A 376 7.57 13.10 -18.45
C THR A 376 7.67 11.59 -18.43
N VAL A 377 8.75 11.02 -18.96
CA VAL A 377 8.90 9.57 -19.09
C VAL A 377 10.15 9.05 -18.40
N VAL A 378 11.32 9.60 -18.73
CA VAL A 378 12.59 9.02 -18.25
C VAL A 378 12.73 9.16 -16.73
N THR A 379 12.53 10.35 -16.18
CA THR A 379 12.65 10.58 -14.72
C THR A 379 11.62 9.79 -13.91
N PRO A 380 10.30 9.83 -14.23
CA PRO A 380 9.32 9.00 -13.54
C PRO A 380 9.58 7.49 -13.70
N ALA A 381 10.06 7.03 -14.86
CA ALA A 381 10.40 5.63 -15.07
C ALA A 381 11.57 5.17 -14.19
N LEU A 382 12.60 6.00 -14.03
CA LEU A 382 13.74 5.72 -13.13
C LEU A 382 13.30 5.69 -11.66
N LEU A 383 12.46 6.63 -11.23
CA LEU A 383 11.88 6.63 -9.88
C LEU A 383 10.99 5.41 -9.63
N ALA A 384 10.17 5.04 -10.62
CA ALA A 384 9.35 3.84 -10.54
C ALA A 384 10.20 2.57 -10.48
N LEU A 385 11.26 2.47 -11.28
CA LEU A 385 12.21 1.36 -11.25
C LEU A 385 12.91 1.28 -9.88
N HIS A 386 13.37 2.42 -9.34
CA HIS A 386 13.91 2.48 -7.98
C HIS A 386 12.90 1.97 -6.95
N ALA A 387 11.67 2.46 -6.98
CA ALA A 387 10.62 2.03 -6.06
C ALA A 387 10.37 0.50 -6.18
N VAL A 388 10.28 -0.02 -7.40
CA VAL A 388 10.03 -1.46 -7.60
C VAL A 388 11.21 -2.32 -7.12
N VAL A 389 12.43 -1.95 -7.44
CA VAL A 389 13.61 -2.80 -7.15
C VAL A 389 14.07 -2.62 -5.71
N VAL A 390 14.34 -1.38 -5.30
CA VAL A 390 14.98 -1.10 -4.00
C VAL A 390 14.00 -1.20 -2.86
N VAL A 391 12.81 -0.59 -2.98
CA VAL A 391 11.79 -0.66 -1.92
C VAL A 391 11.29 -2.09 -1.75
N GLY A 392 11.09 -2.84 -2.84
CA GLY A 392 10.71 -4.24 -2.76
C GLY A 392 11.78 -5.13 -2.11
N ALA A 393 13.06 -4.93 -2.44
CA ALA A 393 14.16 -5.67 -1.82
C ALA A 393 14.28 -5.35 -0.33
N LEU A 394 14.19 -4.06 0.04
CA LEU A 394 14.21 -3.63 1.44
C LEU A 394 13.01 -4.19 2.21
N ALA A 395 11.81 -4.08 1.65
CA ALA A 395 10.60 -4.59 2.31
C ALA A 395 10.76 -6.06 2.70
N ARG A 396 11.22 -6.91 1.77
CA ARG A 396 11.48 -8.33 2.05
C ARG A 396 12.54 -8.56 3.12
N LEU A 397 13.60 -7.75 3.14
CA LEU A 397 14.65 -7.85 4.17
C LEU A 397 14.10 -7.49 5.55
N LEU A 398 13.26 -6.43 5.64
CA LEU A 398 12.63 -5.99 6.90
C LEU A 398 11.60 -7.01 7.42
N GLU A 399 10.87 -7.70 6.53
CA GLU A 399 9.99 -8.81 6.91
C GLU A 399 10.80 -9.96 7.53
N HIS A 400 11.90 -10.36 6.93
CA HIS A 400 12.78 -11.37 7.50
C HIS A 400 13.36 -10.98 8.85
N ASP A 401 13.76 -9.71 9.03
CA ASP A 401 14.24 -9.19 10.32
C ASP A 401 13.16 -9.23 11.39
N ALA A 402 11.91 -8.87 11.02
CA ALA A 402 10.77 -8.91 11.93
C ALA A 402 10.41 -10.35 12.32
N ASP A 403 10.43 -11.30 11.39
CA ASP A 403 10.20 -12.73 11.65
C ASP A 403 11.19 -13.31 12.67
N LEU A 404 12.47 -13.05 12.43
CA LEU A 404 13.54 -13.51 13.30
C LEU A 404 13.44 -12.91 14.71
N LEU A 405 13.10 -11.61 14.79
CA LEU A 405 12.94 -10.94 16.09
C LEU A 405 11.67 -11.41 16.83
N ALA A 406 10.58 -11.72 16.12
CA ALA A 406 9.36 -12.27 16.69
C ALA A 406 9.62 -13.63 17.40
N CYS A 407 10.42 -14.46 16.76
CA CYS A 407 10.76 -15.81 17.25
C CYS A 407 11.95 -15.83 18.21
N ARG A 408 12.57 -14.68 18.53
CA ARG A 408 13.77 -14.59 19.36
C ARG A 408 13.51 -15.07 20.79
N GLN A 409 14.43 -15.84 21.35
CA GLN A 409 14.46 -16.23 22.76
C GLN A 409 14.78 -15.00 23.64
N SER A 410 14.03 -14.80 24.70
CA SER A 410 14.25 -13.68 25.63
C SER A 410 15.61 -13.84 26.32
N GLY A 411 16.38 -12.74 26.38
CA GLY A 411 17.71 -12.74 27.00
C GLY A 411 18.88 -13.16 26.12
N GLU A 412 18.63 -13.84 25.00
CA GLU A 412 19.68 -14.34 24.11
C GLU A 412 19.80 -13.51 22.82
N PRO A 413 21.00 -13.12 22.38
CA PRO A 413 21.20 -12.38 21.14
C PRO A 413 20.93 -13.30 19.93
N MET A 414 19.85 -13.05 19.18
CA MET A 414 19.50 -13.68 17.91
C MET A 414 19.39 -15.22 17.91
N ARG A 415 19.25 -15.85 19.10
CA ARG A 415 18.87 -17.25 19.21
C ARG A 415 17.34 -17.35 19.13
N LEU A 416 16.84 -18.24 18.28
CA LEU A 416 15.40 -18.44 18.12
C LEU A 416 14.87 -19.45 19.14
N ASP A 417 13.63 -19.21 19.58
CA ASP A 417 12.84 -20.12 20.38
C ASP A 417 12.13 -21.11 19.45
N PRO A 418 12.37 -22.44 19.58
CA PRO A 418 11.77 -23.43 18.69
C PRO A 418 10.25 -23.45 18.75
N GLU A 419 9.65 -23.24 19.93
CA GLU A 419 8.19 -23.23 20.10
C GLU A 419 7.56 -22.03 19.40
N ARG A 420 8.08 -20.82 19.65
CA ARG A 420 7.62 -19.61 18.94
C ARG A 420 7.77 -19.73 17.44
N THR A 421 8.89 -20.33 16.98
CA THR A 421 9.12 -20.56 15.55
C THR A 421 8.05 -21.48 14.96
N ARG A 422 7.69 -22.55 15.67
CA ARG A 422 6.63 -23.48 15.24
C ARG A 422 5.27 -22.78 15.20
N HIS A 423 4.89 -22.02 16.22
CA HIS A 423 3.63 -21.29 16.26
C HIS A 423 3.56 -20.23 15.17
N PHE A 424 4.67 -19.54 14.91
CA PHE A 424 4.68 -18.54 13.83
C PHE A 424 4.59 -19.19 12.44
N ALA A 425 5.25 -20.30 12.21
CA ALA A 425 5.14 -21.07 10.96
C ALA A 425 3.70 -21.56 10.74
N ALA A 426 3.01 -22.02 11.80
CA ALA A 426 1.60 -22.40 11.74
C ALA A 426 0.72 -21.21 11.41
N ALA A 427 0.87 -20.08 12.11
CA ALA A 427 0.13 -18.85 11.85
C ALA A 427 0.31 -18.36 10.41
N LEU A 428 1.55 -18.33 9.90
CA LEU A 428 1.83 -17.96 8.52
C LEU A 428 1.13 -18.87 7.52
N SER A 429 1.15 -20.18 7.75
CA SER A 429 0.51 -21.17 6.86
C SER A 429 -1.01 -21.07 6.89
N THR A 430 -1.61 -20.72 8.03
CA THR A 430 -3.05 -20.48 8.17
C THR A 430 -3.48 -19.21 7.46
N LEU A 431 -2.74 -18.09 7.67
CA LEU A 431 -3.09 -16.78 7.12
C LEU A 431 -2.82 -16.67 5.62
N VAL A 432 -1.74 -17.25 5.14
CA VAL A 432 -1.31 -17.22 3.73
C VAL A 432 -0.79 -18.61 3.36
N PRO A 433 -1.67 -19.50 2.89
CA PRO A 433 -1.25 -20.83 2.46
C PRO A 433 -0.13 -20.77 1.42
N PRO A 434 0.88 -21.66 1.49
CA PRO A 434 1.98 -21.69 0.54
C PRO A 434 1.48 -21.79 -0.91
N GLY A 435 1.99 -20.93 -1.79
CA GLY A 435 1.61 -20.91 -3.21
C GLY A 435 0.38 -20.07 -3.54
N SER A 436 -0.35 -19.55 -2.54
CA SER A 436 -1.50 -18.67 -2.74
C SER A 436 -1.11 -17.19 -2.95
N GLU A 437 0.19 -16.85 -2.79
CA GLU A 437 0.65 -15.47 -2.89
C GLU A 437 0.61 -14.95 -4.32
N SER A 438 0.09 -13.73 -4.49
CA SER A 438 0.16 -13.02 -5.76
C SER A 438 1.59 -12.53 -6.06
N TRP A 439 1.88 -12.19 -7.32
CA TRP A 439 3.16 -11.57 -7.70
C TRP A 439 3.42 -10.27 -6.92
N PHE A 440 2.41 -9.44 -6.77
CA PHE A 440 2.51 -8.19 -6.01
C PHE A 440 2.74 -8.42 -4.51
N SER A 441 2.07 -9.41 -3.91
CA SER A 441 2.31 -9.76 -2.51
C SER A 441 3.76 -10.17 -2.30
N ARG A 442 4.33 -10.98 -3.21
CA ARG A 442 5.72 -11.42 -3.17
C ARG A 442 6.74 -10.29 -3.42
N TRP A 443 6.30 -9.18 -3.97
CA TRP A 443 7.16 -8.02 -4.15
C TRP A 443 7.48 -7.34 -2.82
N LEU A 444 6.51 -7.18 -1.91
CA LEU A 444 6.69 -6.56 -0.59
C LEU A 444 6.99 -7.57 0.52
N HIS A 445 6.44 -8.77 0.42
CA HIS A 445 6.60 -9.81 1.43
C HIS A 445 7.26 -11.04 0.79
N PRO A 446 8.26 -11.66 1.44
CA PRO A 446 8.76 -12.96 1.00
C PRO A 446 7.63 -13.99 1.06
N SER A 447 7.70 -15.02 0.19
CA SER A 447 6.71 -16.10 0.24
C SER A 447 6.74 -16.82 1.60
N THR A 448 5.57 -17.33 2.03
CA THR A 448 5.42 -18.11 3.27
C THR A 448 6.46 -19.22 3.36
N THR A 449 6.69 -19.94 2.26
CA THR A 449 7.71 -20.99 2.19
C THR A 449 9.12 -20.46 2.48
N ARG A 450 9.49 -19.28 1.93
CA ARG A 450 10.82 -18.68 2.17
C ARG A 450 10.97 -18.18 3.60
N ARG A 451 9.92 -17.61 4.18
CA ARG A 451 9.91 -17.17 5.58
C ARG A 451 10.13 -18.33 6.52
N ILE A 452 9.38 -19.42 6.36
CA ILE A 452 9.51 -20.64 7.18
C ILE A 452 10.89 -21.30 6.97
N ALA A 453 11.38 -21.37 5.73
CA ALA A 453 12.70 -21.93 5.46
C ALA A 453 13.84 -21.14 6.15
N LEU A 454 13.75 -19.80 6.15
CA LEU A 454 14.72 -18.95 6.85
C LEU A 454 14.69 -19.17 8.38
N LEU A 455 13.50 -19.26 8.95
CA LEU A 455 13.31 -19.50 10.39
C LEU A 455 13.92 -20.85 10.80
N ASN A 456 13.61 -21.93 10.08
CA ASN A 456 14.16 -23.26 10.34
C ASN A 456 15.69 -23.30 10.18
N ALA A 457 16.21 -22.70 9.11
CA ALA A 457 17.65 -22.60 8.91
C ALA A 457 18.35 -21.74 9.98
N SER A 458 17.65 -20.78 10.60
CA SER A 458 18.20 -19.95 11.66
C SER A 458 18.13 -20.60 13.04
N LEU A 459 17.23 -21.57 13.25
CA LEU A 459 17.24 -22.45 14.42
C LEU A 459 18.51 -23.31 14.45
N GLU A 460 18.90 -23.87 13.30
CA GLU A 460 20.10 -24.68 13.16
C GLU A 460 21.37 -23.82 13.19
N GLN A 461 21.34 -22.65 12.58
CA GLN A 461 22.48 -21.75 12.40
C GLN A 461 22.14 -20.32 12.82
N PRO A 462 22.30 -19.93 14.11
CA PRO A 462 22.00 -18.57 14.60
C PRO A 462 22.76 -17.44 13.89
N SER A 463 23.91 -17.76 13.27
CA SER A 463 24.68 -16.80 12.46
C SER A 463 23.88 -16.22 11.27
N ARG A 464 22.91 -16.96 10.73
CA ARG A 464 22.03 -16.49 9.65
C ARG A 464 21.12 -15.36 10.15
N ALA A 465 20.51 -15.53 11.32
CA ALA A 465 19.69 -14.49 11.93
C ALA A 465 20.53 -13.23 12.21
N THR A 466 21.73 -13.40 12.77
CA THR A 466 22.69 -12.30 13.01
C THR A 466 23.06 -11.59 11.72
N ALA A 467 23.25 -12.31 10.62
CA ALA A 467 23.59 -11.71 9.32
C ALA A 467 22.45 -10.83 8.76
N VAL A 468 21.20 -11.28 8.86
CA VAL A 468 20.03 -10.46 8.45
C VAL A 468 19.96 -9.20 9.29
N HIS A 469 20.03 -9.33 10.59
CA HIS A 469 19.98 -8.20 11.54
C HIS A 469 21.09 -7.18 11.27
N ARG A 470 22.33 -7.64 11.02
CA ARG A 470 23.47 -6.77 10.68
C ARG A 470 23.22 -5.99 9.38
N ARG A 471 22.64 -6.63 8.35
CA ARG A 471 22.31 -5.95 7.09
C ARG A 471 21.32 -4.81 7.31
N VAL A 472 20.27 -5.02 8.12
CA VAL A 472 19.31 -3.97 8.47
C VAL A 472 19.98 -2.82 9.23
N ASN A 473 20.89 -3.12 10.18
CA ASN A 473 21.64 -2.10 10.91
C ASN A 473 22.55 -1.27 9.99
N ILE A 474 23.25 -1.91 9.06
CA ILE A 474 24.09 -1.22 8.07
C ILE A 474 23.25 -0.30 7.19
N LEU A 475 22.09 -0.76 6.70
CA LEU A 475 21.19 0.06 5.92
C LEU A 475 20.65 1.26 6.72
N GLY A 476 20.31 1.07 7.98
CA GLY A 476 19.93 2.17 8.88
C GLY A 476 21.04 3.21 9.04
N LEU A 477 22.27 2.76 9.24
CA LEU A 477 23.43 3.64 9.33
C LEU A 477 23.67 4.40 8.03
N LEU A 478 23.64 3.73 6.88
CA LEU A 478 23.79 4.36 5.57
C LEU A 478 22.72 5.43 5.33
N MET A 479 21.48 5.16 5.72
CA MET A 479 20.40 6.13 5.63
C MET A 479 20.64 7.35 6.50
N LEU A 480 21.07 7.16 7.75
CA LEU A 480 21.40 8.28 8.66
C LEU A 480 22.53 9.14 8.08
N LEU A 481 23.58 8.51 7.57
CA LEU A 481 24.69 9.21 6.93
C LEU A 481 24.26 9.97 5.67
N SER A 482 23.44 9.35 4.82
CA SER A 482 22.89 9.99 3.62
C SER A 482 22.01 11.19 3.99
N THR A 483 21.16 11.06 5.00
CA THR A 483 20.32 12.15 5.50
C THR A 483 21.17 13.31 6.03
N ALA A 484 22.19 13.02 6.84
CA ALA A 484 23.10 14.03 7.37
C ALA A 484 23.87 14.76 6.23
N LEU A 485 24.33 14.02 5.22
CA LEU A 485 25.00 14.59 4.05
C LEU A 485 24.06 15.51 3.25
N LEU A 486 22.82 15.07 3.00
CA LEU A 486 21.82 15.89 2.29
C LEU A 486 21.48 17.16 3.06
N ILE A 487 21.32 17.09 4.38
CA ILE A 487 21.11 18.27 5.22
C ILE A 487 22.31 19.23 5.13
N ALA A 488 23.53 18.73 5.27
CA ALA A 488 24.74 19.55 5.18
C ALA A 488 24.87 20.21 3.79
N SER A 489 24.60 19.46 2.71
CA SER A 489 24.63 19.98 1.34
C SER A 489 23.55 21.04 1.10
N SER A 490 22.34 20.84 1.63
CA SER A 490 21.25 21.81 1.53
C SER A 490 21.57 23.10 2.29
N LEU A 491 22.12 22.99 3.50
CA LEU A 491 22.54 24.14 4.30
C LEU A 491 23.68 24.91 3.59
N TRP A 492 24.63 24.19 3.01
CA TRP A 492 25.72 24.82 2.24
C TRP A 492 25.20 25.60 1.01
N LEU A 493 24.23 25.02 0.29
CA LEU A 493 23.55 25.70 -0.83
C LEU A 493 22.77 26.95 -0.39
N MET A 494 22.17 26.94 0.80
CA MET A 494 21.45 28.10 1.35
C MET A 494 22.37 29.24 1.80
N LEU A 495 23.62 28.91 2.18
CA LEU A 495 24.62 29.92 2.63
C LEU A 495 25.44 30.50 1.49
N ARG A 496 25.33 29.98 0.30
CA ARG A 496 25.95 30.45 -0.95
C ARG A 496 25.03 31.38 -1.72
#